data_b6e14b7e66f0375cb7046ee8e743dbeb
#
_entry.id   b6e14b7e66f0375cb7046ee8e743dbeb
#
_cell.length_a   1.000
_cell.length_b   1.000
_cell.length_c   1.000
_cell.angle_alpha   90.00
_cell.angle_beta   90.00
_cell.angle_gamma   90.00
#
_symmetry.space_group_name_H-M   'P 1'
#
loop_
_entity.id
_entity.type
_entity.pdbx_description
1 polymer ?
#
loop_
_entity_poly.entity_id
_entity_poly.type
_entity_poly.pdbx_seq_one_letter_code
_entity_poly.pdbx_strand_id
1 'polypeptide(L)'
;GTPYYKNEASGAYSVVIGSRNKSEGFKSVSIGGDNLSSGTSSTAIGENNIATGDHSIAMGLFSESPALHGFAFGNNAYADGFNTVAVGSANTIDENAVSGEWNVNNRAFVVGNGYYDPNTGAVTRSDALTVLFDGTTTIAGDLTINSDARLKANIISLGSTLAKILQIDGKTY
;
A
#
# COMPACT_ATOMS: atom_id res chain seq x y z
N GLY A 1 12.85 34.76 18.25
CA GLY A 1 11.72 34.62 17.37
C GLY A 1 11.27 33.19 17.36
N THR A 2 9.99 32.89 17.59
CA THR A 2 9.40 31.57 17.43
C THR A 2 9.59 31.12 15.98
N PRO A 3 10.01 29.88 15.71
CA PRO A 3 10.11 29.39 14.36
C PRO A 3 8.72 29.47 13.69
N TYR A 4 8.68 30.04 12.49
CA TYR A 4 7.45 30.23 11.72
C TYR A 4 6.91 28.87 11.29
N TYR A 5 5.85 28.44 11.93
CA TYR A 5 5.03 27.28 11.51
C TYR A 5 4.13 27.67 10.33
N LYS A 6 4.73 28.11 9.23
CA LYS A 6 4.01 28.68 8.10
C LYS A 6 3.53 27.61 7.15
N ASN A 7 2.25 27.68 6.80
CA ASN A 7 1.71 26.99 5.63
C ASN A 7 2.15 27.70 4.35
N GLU A 8 2.41 26.94 3.27
CA GLU A 8 2.80 27.45 1.97
C GLU A 8 1.92 26.85 0.87
N ALA A 9 1.12 27.68 0.23
CA ALA A 9 0.33 27.33 -0.96
C ALA A 9 0.93 28.07 -2.15
N SER A 10 1.92 27.47 -2.82
CA SER A 10 2.62 28.08 -3.96
C SER A 10 2.12 27.55 -5.32
N GLY A 11 1.49 26.39 -5.34
CA GLY A 11 0.84 25.86 -6.54
C GLY A 11 -0.41 26.64 -6.94
N ALA A 12 -0.62 26.87 -8.22
CA ALA A 12 -1.86 27.52 -8.67
C ALA A 12 -3.08 26.67 -8.30
N TYR A 13 -4.09 27.29 -7.70
CA TYR A 13 -5.30 26.65 -7.16
C TYR A 13 -5.03 25.64 -6.03
N SER A 14 -3.88 25.72 -5.37
CA SER A 14 -3.56 24.85 -4.25
C SER A 14 -4.27 25.25 -2.95
N VAL A 15 -4.48 24.28 -2.07
CA VAL A 15 -5.14 24.45 -0.77
C VAL A 15 -4.23 23.92 0.35
N VAL A 16 -4.08 24.73 1.42
CA VAL A 16 -3.32 24.34 2.61
C VAL A 16 -4.16 24.64 3.86
N ILE A 17 -4.33 23.64 4.72
CA ILE A 17 -5.06 23.77 5.99
C ILE A 17 -4.26 23.12 7.12
N GLY A 18 -3.99 23.83 8.20
CA GLY A 18 -3.25 23.30 9.36
C GLY A 18 -1.95 24.03 9.63
N SER A 19 -0.84 23.32 9.86
CA SER A 19 0.45 23.93 10.18
C SER A 19 1.62 23.26 9.43
N ARG A 20 2.57 24.08 8.94
CA ARG A 20 3.80 23.65 8.25
C ARG A 20 3.58 22.80 6.99
N ASN A 21 2.38 22.87 6.41
CA ASN A 21 2.08 22.18 5.18
C ASN A 21 2.59 22.95 3.96
N LYS A 22 2.97 22.21 2.91
CA LYS A 22 3.35 22.75 1.61
C LYS A 22 2.48 22.16 0.50
N SER A 23 1.89 23.01 -0.31
CA SER A 23 1.07 22.63 -1.47
C SER A 23 1.65 23.32 -2.70
N GLU A 24 2.56 22.64 -3.39
CA GLU A 24 3.39 23.20 -4.46
C GLU A 24 2.85 22.84 -5.87
N GLY A 25 2.15 21.72 -5.97
CA GLY A 25 1.56 21.24 -7.23
C GLY A 25 0.35 22.05 -7.67
N PHE A 26 0.10 22.09 -8.98
CA PHE A 26 -1.13 22.65 -9.53
C PHE A 26 -2.35 21.90 -8.98
N LYS A 27 -3.33 22.62 -8.40
CA LYS A 27 -4.53 22.06 -7.73
C LYS A 27 -4.22 21.05 -6.60
N SER A 28 -3.05 21.14 -5.99
CA SER A 28 -2.68 20.23 -4.89
C SER A 28 -3.34 20.64 -3.57
N VAL A 29 -3.44 19.68 -2.64
CA VAL A 29 -4.09 19.85 -1.33
C VAL A 29 -3.20 19.30 -0.23
N SER A 30 -2.92 20.08 0.82
CA SER A 30 -2.21 19.65 2.02
C SER A 30 -3.00 20.02 3.26
N ILE A 31 -3.40 19.01 4.07
CA ILE A 31 -4.23 19.22 5.27
C ILE A 31 -3.63 18.51 6.47
N GLY A 32 -3.41 19.21 7.58
CA GLY A 32 -2.89 18.66 8.83
C GLY A 32 -1.59 19.31 9.26
N GLY A 33 -0.52 18.52 9.45
CA GLY A 33 0.80 18.98 9.89
C GLY A 33 1.94 18.45 9.03
N ASP A 34 2.88 19.31 8.64
CA ASP A 34 4.13 18.91 7.95
C ASP A 34 3.93 18.11 6.65
N ASN A 35 2.80 18.27 5.96
CA ASN A 35 2.53 17.55 4.72
C ASN A 35 3.10 18.29 3.50
N LEU A 36 3.53 17.54 2.49
CA LEU A 36 3.96 18.03 1.18
C LEU A 36 3.11 17.43 0.05
N SER A 37 2.46 18.28 -0.74
CA SER A 37 1.85 17.86 -2.00
C SER A 37 2.42 18.69 -3.16
N SER A 38 3.32 18.06 -3.94
CA SER A 38 4.02 18.72 -5.05
C SER A 38 3.63 18.19 -6.43
N GLY A 39 2.98 17.04 -6.53
CA GLY A 39 2.40 16.56 -7.78
C GLY A 39 1.17 17.36 -8.21
N THR A 40 0.89 17.43 -9.51
CA THR A 40 -0.34 18.01 -10.05
C THR A 40 -1.56 17.27 -9.51
N SER A 41 -2.51 17.99 -8.92
CA SER A 41 -3.72 17.43 -8.30
C SER A 41 -3.42 16.38 -7.21
N SER A 42 -2.25 16.45 -6.60
CA SER A 42 -1.88 15.57 -5.49
C SER A 42 -2.53 15.99 -4.18
N THR A 43 -2.68 15.07 -3.25
CA THR A 43 -3.31 15.31 -1.95
C THR A 43 -2.51 14.66 -0.83
N ALA A 44 -2.14 15.44 0.20
CA ALA A 44 -1.48 14.96 1.40
C ALA A 44 -2.29 15.34 2.65
N ILE A 45 -2.76 14.35 3.43
CA ILE A 45 -3.64 14.57 4.58
C ILE A 45 -3.16 13.80 5.80
N GLY A 46 -3.03 14.47 6.93
CA GLY A 46 -2.60 13.91 8.20
C GLY A 46 -1.34 14.58 8.70
N GLU A 47 -0.30 13.80 9.01
CA GLU A 47 0.95 14.33 9.54
C GLU A 47 2.16 13.72 8.82
N ASN A 48 3.08 14.60 8.36
CA ASN A 48 4.32 14.22 7.67
C ASN A 48 4.11 13.35 6.41
N ASN A 49 3.02 13.56 5.67
CA ASN A 49 2.77 12.82 4.44
C ASN A 49 3.33 13.53 3.21
N ILE A 50 3.75 12.76 2.21
CA ILE A 50 4.39 13.26 0.99
C ILE A 50 3.68 12.69 -0.25
N ALA A 51 3.03 13.55 -1.03
CA ALA A 51 2.37 13.22 -2.30
C ALA A 51 3.06 13.96 -3.45
N THR A 52 4.03 13.31 -4.11
CA THR A 52 4.82 13.91 -5.18
C THR A 52 4.44 13.44 -6.58
N GLY A 53 3.78 12.30 -6.70
CA GLY A 53 3.23 11.84 -7.96
C GLY A 53 2.05 12.70 -8.41
N ASP A 54 1.87 12.90 -9.71
CA ASP A 54 0.67 13.54 -10.23
C ASP A 54 -0.57 12.68 -9.93
N HIS A 55 -1.66 13.33 -9.51
CA HIS A 55 -2.90 12.67 -9.09
C HIS A 55 -2.73 11.67 -7.95
N SER A 56 -1.64 11.76 -7.18
CA SER A 56 -1.34 10.87 -6.05
C SER A 56 -2.01 11.31 -4.76
N ILE A 57 -2.20 10.37 -3.84
CA ILE A 57 -2.74 10.64 -2.50
C ILE A 57 -1.86 9.98 -1.46
N ALA A 58 -1.42 10.75 -0.45
CA ALA A 58 -0.74 10.24 0.73
C ALA A 58 -1.52 10.66 1.98
N MET A 59 -1.96 9.69 2.78
CA MET A 59 -2.85 9.95 3.92
C MET A 59 -2.46 9.12 5.15
N GLY A 60 -2.46 9.77 6.31
CA GLY A 60 -2.16 9.13 7.59
C GLY A 60 -0.96 9.76 8.28
N LEU A 61 0.04 8.95 8.60
CA LEU A 61 1.27 9.39 9.27
C LEU A 61 2.50 8.85 8.51
N PHE A 62 3.38 9.75 8.08
CA PHE A 62 4.62 9.40 7.33
C PHE A 62 4.37 8.58 6.05
N SER A 63 3.19 8.69 5.44
CA SER A 63 2.90 7.98 4.21
C SER A 63 3.41 8.74 2.98
N GLU A 64 3.88 8.01 1.96
CA GLU A 64 4.46 8.59 0.75
C GLU A 64 3.83 7.99 -0.51
N SER A 65 3.52 8.85 -1.46
CA SER A 65 2.98 8.46 -2.77
C SER A 65 3.71 9.17 -3.90
N PRO A 66 4.90 8.65 -4.30
CA PRO A 66 5.71 9.26 -5.35
C PRO A 66 5.25 8.89 -6.77
N ALA A 67 4.45 7.85 -6.92
CA ALA A 67 4.04 7.38 -8.22
C ALA A 67 2.82 8.12 -8.77
N LEU A 68 2.75 8.24 -10.09
CA LEU A 68 1.58 8.72 -10.83
C LEU A 68 0.35 7.88 -10.47
N HIS A 69 -0.73 8.52 -10.04
CA HIS A 69 -1.96 7.88 -9.54
C HIS A 69 -1.75 6.95 -8.33
N GLY A 70 -0.65 7.07 -7.60
CA GLY A 70 -0.39 6.27 -6.40
C GLY A 70 -1.32 6.67 -5.26
N PHE A 71 -1.68 5.71 -4.41
CA PHE A 71 -2.49 5.92 -3.23
C PHE A 71 -1.86 5.23 -2.02
N ALA A 72 -1.35 6.00 -1.06
CA ALA A 72 -0.75 5.50 0.17
C ALA A 72 -1.59 5.94 1.38
N PHE A 73 -2.11 4.98 2.15
CA PHE A 73 -2.94 5.25 3.31
C PHE A 73 -2.53 4.40 4.53
N GLY A 74 -2.04 5.06 5.57
CA GLY A 74 -1.68 4.36 6.80
C GLY A 74 -0.58 5.03 7.61
N ASN A 75 0.29 4.22 8.18
CA ASN A 75 1.49 4.65 8.89
C ASN A 75 2.72 4.16 8.11
N ASN A 76 3.55 5.07 7.61
CA ASN A 76 4.69 4.73 6.75
C ASN A 76 4.30 3.90 5.49
N ALA A 77 3.07 4.07 4.99
CA ALA A 77 2.64 3.43 3.75
C ALA A 77 3.35 4.07 2.54
N TYR A 78 3.71 3.24 1.54
CA TYR A 78 4.48 3.70 0.39
C TYR A 78 3.90 3.15 -0.92
N ALA A 79 3.43 4.03 -1.79
CA ALA A 79 2.88 3.68 -3.10
C ALA A 79 3.87 4.03 -4.21
N ASP A 80 4.74 3.09 -4.59
CA ASP A 80 5.91 3.26 -5.45
C ASP A 80 5.64 3.05 -6.95
N GLY A 81 4.65 2.26 -7.30
CA GLY A 81 4.32 1.96 -8.69
C GLY A 81 3.13 2.78 -9.22
N PHE A 82 3.07 2.98 -10.53
CA PHE A 82 1.92 3.55 -11.21
C PHE A 82 0.62 2.85 -10.81
N ASN A 83 -0.41 3.60 -10.40
CA ASN A 83 -1.71 3.09 -9.93
C ASN A 83 -1.63 2.14 -8.70
N THR A 84 -0.52 2.11 -7.96
CA THR A 84 -0.41 1.29 -6.75
C THR A 84 -1.30 1.83 -5.64
N VAL A 85 -2.04 0.95 -4.98
CA VAL A 85 -2.74 1.23 -3.72
C VAL A 85 -2.03 0.51 -2.57
N ALA A 86 -1.44 1.29 -1.66
CA ALA A 86 -0.77 0.78 -0.46
C ALA A 86 -1.56 1.18 0.79
N VAL A 87 -1.90 0.21 1.63
CA VAL A 87 -2.63 0.45 2.88
C VAL A 87 -1.96 -0.25 4.05
N GLY A 88 -2.22 0.22 5.28
CA GLY A 88 -1.75 -0.42 6.50
C GLY A 88 -0.50 0.25 7.09
N SER A 89 0.47 -0.54 7.52
CA SER A 89 1.68 -0.04 8.17
C SER A 89 2.94 -0.52 7.47
N ALA A 90 3.81 0.41 7.12
CA ALA A 90 5.19 0.15 6.69
C ALA A 90 5.32 -1.04 5.71
N ASN A 91 4.61 -0.98 4.58
CA ASN A 91 4.79 -1.97 3.51
C ASN A 91 6.20 -1.90 2.92
N THR A 92 6.65 -2.97 2.28
CA THR A 92 7.95 -2.98 1.58
C THR A 92 7.98 -1.94 0.46
N ILE A 93 9.17 -1.47 0.12
CA ILE A 93 9.42 -0.60 -1.05
C ILE A 93 9.93 -1.50 -2.17
N ASP A 94 9.35 -1.37 -3.35
CA ASP A 94 9.81 -2.08 -4.54
C ASP A 94 10.70 -1.13 -5.38
N GLU A 95 11.99 -1.32 -5.29
CA GLU A 95 12.97 -0.50 -6.02
C GLU A 95 12.89 -0.65 -7.55
N ASN A 96 12.20 -1.69 -8.04
CA ASN A 96 11.98 -1.93 -9.46
C ASN A 96 10.62 -1.42 -9.96
N ALA A 97 9.82 -0.81 -9.08
CA ALA A 97 8.53 -0.28 -9.47
C ALA A 97 8.64 0.81 -10.54
N VAL A 98 7.80 0.74 -11.55
CA VAL A 98 7.68 1.76 -12.59
C VAL A 98 6.63 2.78 -12.15
N SER A 99 7.07 3.97 -11.77
CA SER A 99 6.21 4.99 -11.14
C SER A 99 5.40 5.85 -12.11
N GLY A 100 5.81 5.97 -13.37
CA GLY A 100 5.24 6.90 -14.35
C GLY A 100 4.30 6.31 -15.37
N GLU A 101 4.27 4.99 -15.52
CA GLU A 101 3.47 4.30 -16.53
C GLU A 101 3.04 2.91 -16.05
N TRP A 102 2.04 2.35 -16.72
CA TRP A 102 1.55 1.01 -16.39
C TRP A 102 2.61 -0.07 -16.62
N ASN A 103 2.79 -0.93 -15.64
CA ASN A 103 3.66 -2.09 -15.73
C ASN A 103 2.99 -3.29 -15.04
N VAL A 104 2.97 -4.41 -15.74
CA VAL A 104 2.32 -5.66 -15.26
C VAL A 104 2.92 -6.18 -13.95
N ASN A 105 4.21 -5.91 -13.70
CA ASN A 105 4.92 -6.32 -12.50
C ASN A 105 4.75 -5.33 -11.32
N ASN A 106 4.15 -4.16 -11.54
CA ASN A 106 3.84 -3.25 -10.44
C ASN A 106 2.80 -3.88 -9.52
N ARG A 107 2.88 -3.49 -8.25
CA ARG A 107 1.87 -3.81 -7.26
C ARG A 107 0.60 -3.02 -7.54
N ALA A 108 -0.51 -3.71 -7.79
CA ALA A 108 -1.83 -3.11 -7.90
C ALA A 108 -2.39 -2.76 -6.51
N PHE A 109 -2.16 -3.68 -5.54
CA PHE A 109 -2.61 -3.52 -4.16
C PHE A 109 -1.62 -4.16 -3.19
N VAL A 110 -1.30 -3.45 -2.10
CA VAL A 110 -0.45 -3.97 -1.03
C VAL A 110 -1.02 -3.61 0.34
N VAL A 111 -0.99 -4.57 1.27
CA VAL A 111 -1.31 -4.37 2.68
C VAL A 111 -0.03 -4.53 3.48
N GLY A 112 0.50 -3.42 3.98
CA GLY A 112 1.65 -3.41 4.88
C GLY A 112 1.26 -3.88 6.28
N ASN A 113 2.10 -4.71 6.88
CA ASN A 113 2.03 -5.14 8.27
C ASN A 113 3.35 -4.91 9.01
N GLY A 114 4.18 -4.02 8.49
CA GLY A 114 5.42 -3.61 9.11
C GLY A 114 5.20 -2.79 10.39
N TYR A 115 6.29 -2.47 11.05
CA TYR A 115 6.28 -1.82 12.35
C TYR A 115 7.14 -0.54 12.35
N TYR A 116 6.62 0.51 12.97
CA TYR A 116 7.35 1.73 13.31
C TYR A 116 7.64 1.74 14.82
N ASP A 117 8.90 1.81 15.20
CA ASP A 117 9.29 1.95 16.60
C ASP A 117 9.35 3.43 16.99
N PRO A 118 8.42 3.93 17.81
CA PRO A 118 8.38 5.33 18.20
C PRO A 118 9.55 5.75 19.13
N ASN A 119 10.27 4.79 19.75
CA ASN A 119 11.39 5.09 20.65
C ASN A 119 12.70 5.29 19.87
N THR A 120 12.89 4.56 18.79
CA THR A 120 14.11 4.60 17.98
C THR A 120 13.92 5.31 16.64
N GLY A 121 12.67 5.49 16.19
CA GLY A 121 12.35 5.98 14.84
C GLY A 121 12.57 4.93 13.73
N ALA A 122 12.90 3.70 14.09
CA ALA A 122 13.17 2.64 13.12
C ALA A 122 11.87 2.14 12.46
N VAL A 123 11.93 1.91 11.14
CA VAL A 123 10.84 1.35 10.35
C VAL A 123 11.25 -0.04 9.88
N THR A 124 10.54 -1.08 10.33
CA THR A 124 10.67 -2.44 9.80
C THR A 124 9.54 -2.66 8.81
N ARG A 125 9.88 -2.86 7.54
CA ARG A 125 8.90 -2.97 6.45
C ARG A 125 8.56 -4.42 6.16
N SER A 126 7.27 -4.72 5.98
CA SER A 126 6.78 -6.02 5.53
C SER A 126 5.38 -5.91 4.93
N ASP A 127 5.02 -6.89 4.10
CA ASP A 127 3.72 -6.99 3.45
C ASP A 127 2.96 -8.22 3.97
N ALA A 128 1.70 -8.04 4.38
CA ALA A 128 0.78 -9.13 4.68
C ALA A 128 0.14 -9.69 3.40
N LEU A 129 -0.13 -8.81 2.43
CA LEU A 129 -0.74 -9.16 1.15
C LEU A 129 -0.15 -8.26 0.06
N THR A 130 0.19 -8.88 -1.08
CA THR A 130 0.57 -8.17 -2.31
C THR A 130 -0.18 -8.75 -3.49
N VAL A 131 -0.76 -7.88 -4.32
CA VAL A 131 -1.39 -8.24 -5.60
C VAL A 131 -0.69 -7.46 -6.70
N LEU A 132 -0.17 -8.12 -7.72
CA LEU A 132 0.40 -7.51 -8.90
C LEU A 132 -0.66 -7.26 -9.98
N PHE A 133 -0.37 -6.41 -10.97
CA PHE A 133 -1.28 -6.18 -12.09
C PHE A 133 -1.45 -7.39 -13.02
N ASP A 134 -0.56 -8.37 -12.98
CA ASP A 134 -0.73 -9.66 -13.68
C ASP A 134 -1.69 -10.63 -12.96
N GLY A 135 -2.17 -10.24 -11.77
CA GLY A 135 -3.03 -11.07 -10.92
C GLY A 135 -2.29 -11.96 -9.94
N THR A 136 -0.94 -12.00 -9.99
CA THR A 136 -0.14 -12.71 -8.99
C THR A 136 -0.45 -12.15 -7.60
N THR A 137 -0.80 -13.05 -6.68
CA THR A 137 -1.16 -12.68 -5.30
C THR A 137 -0.27 -13.42 -4.32
N THR A 138 0.37 -12.69 -3.42
CA THR A 138 1.22 -13.22 -2.34
C THR A 138 0.61 -12.87 -1.00
N ILE A 139 0.47 -13.86 -0.11
CA ILE A 139 0.02 -13.71 1.28
C ILE A 139 1.16 -14.21 2.17
N ALA A 140 1.62 -13.35 3.11
CA ALA A 140 2.77 -13.67 3.96
C ALA A 140 2.50 -14.71 5.04
N GLY A 141 1.24 -14.98 5.35
CA GLY A 141 0.81 -15.97 6.35
C GLY A 141 -0.08 -17.06 5.75
N ASP A 142 -0.70 -17.83 6.61
CA ASP A 142 -1.63 -18.87 6.20
C ASP A 142 -2.95 -18.27 5.70
N LEU A 143 -3.44 -18.76 4.58
CA LEU A 143 -4.77 -18.45 4.09
C LEU A 143 -5.79 -19.41 4.73
N THR A 144 -6.57 -18.91 5.70
CA THR A 144 -7.67 -19.68 6.27
C THR A 144 -8.92 -19.55 5.40
N ILE A 145 -9.25 -20.61 4.69
CA ILE A 145 -10.50 -20.69 3.92
C ILE A 145 -11.55 -21.41 4.76
N ASN A 146 -12.50 -20.66 5.29
CA ASN A 146 -13.65 -21.24 6.00
C ASN A 146 -14.59 -21.88 5.00
N SER A 147 -14.40 -23.17 4.77
CA SER A 147 -15.27 -23.93 3.88
C SER A 147 -16.39 -24.56 4.69
N ASP A 148 -17.62 -24.08 4.51
CA ASP A 148 -18.80 -24.69 5.11
C ASP A 148 -19.08 -26.05 4.44
N ALA A 149 -19.04 -27.11 5.25
CA ALA A 149 -19.32 -28.47 4.77
C ALA A 149 -20.71 -28.59 4.10
N ARG A 150 -21.66 -27.71 4.48
CA ARG A 150 -23.00 -27.66 3.88
C ARG A 150 -22.99 -27.16 2.43
N LEU A 151 -21.93 -26.44 2.01
CA LEU A 151 -21.75 -25.95 0.64
C LEU A 151 -21.07 -26.97 -0.26
N LYS A 152 -20.54 -28.05 0.32
CA LYS A 152 -19.91 -29.14 -0.43
C LYS A 152 -20.97 -30.21 -0.67
N ALA A 153 -21.54 -30.23 -1.86
CA ALA A 153 -22.43 -31.33 -2.27
C ALA A 153 -21.66 -32.67 -2.25
N ASN A 154 -22.30 -33.72 -1.71
CA ASN A 154 -21.80 -35.09 -1.75
C ASN A 154 -20.48 -35.37 -1.01
N ILE A 155 -20.31 -34.84 0.20
CA ILE A 155 -19.23 -35.28 1.10
C ILE A 155 -19.55 -36.71 1.55
N ILE A 156 -18.87 -37.69 0.96
CA ILE A 156 -18.99 -39.10 1.30
C ILE A 156 -17.72 -39.52 2.04
N SER A 157 -17.89 -40.17 3.20
CA SER A 157 -16.73 -40.79 3.86
C SER A 157 -16.14 -41.89 2.94
N LEU A 158 -14.85 -41.78 2.66
CA LEU A 158 -14.15 -42.71 1.81
C LEU A 158 -13.97 -44.12 2.46
N GLY A 159 -14.42 -44.29 3.72
CA GLY A 159 -14.22 -45.54 4.45
C GLY A 159 -12.72 -45.86 4.67
N SER A 160 -12.36 -47.14 4.75
CA SER A 160 -10.97 -47.54 4.89
C SER A 160 -10.23 -47.42 3.56
N THR A 161 -9.62 -46.29 3.27
CA THR A 161 -8.99 -45.96 2.00
C THR A 161 -7.51 -46.37 1.91
N LEU A 162 -6.90 -46.82 3.01
CA LEU A 162 -5.47 -47.15 3.02
C LEU A 162 -5.09 -48.15 1.93
N ALA A 163 -5.90 -49.18 1.72
CA ALA A 163 -5.66 -50.18 0.67
C ALA A 163 -5.79 -49.61 -0.75
N LYS A 164 -6.60 -48.55 -0.94
CA LYS A 164 -6.74 -47.85 -2.22
C LYS A 164 -5.59 -46.88 -2.47
N ILE A 165 -5.10 -46.20 -1.41
CA ILE A 165 -3.97 -45.29 -1.50
C ILE A 165 -2.69 -46.04 -1.85
N LEU A 166 -2.50 -47.24 -1.32
CA LEU A 166 -1.35 -48.12 -1.63
C LEU A 166 -1.34 -48.60 -3.09
N GLN A 167 -2.43 -48.47 -3.83
CA GLN A 167 -2.54 -48.79 -5.26
C GLN A 167 -2.26 -47.61 -6.19
N ILE A 168 -2.05 -46.42 -5.64
CA ILE A 168 -1.72 -45.25 -6.46
C ILE A 168 -0.26 -45.34 -6.87
N ASP A 169 -0.03 -45.62 -8.15
CA ASP A 169 1.28 -45.61 -8.78
C ASP A 169 1.65 -44.17 -9.14
N GLY A 170 2.61 -43.59 -8.42
CA GLY A 170 3.11 -42.23 -8.68
C GLY A 170 3.84 -42.18 -10.02
N LYS A 171 3.34 -41.38 -10.96
CA LYS A 171 4.04 -41.10 -12.22
C LYS A 171 4.87 -39.84 -12.06
N THR A 172 6.15 -39.94 -12.37
CA THR A 172 7.02 -38.75 -12.58
C THR A 172 6.95 -38.34 -14.05
N TYR A 173 6.81 -37.05 -14.30
CA TYR A 173 6.85 -36.45 -15.63
C TYR A 173 8.21 -35.78 -15.85
#